data_315a3275293a7e2e7b9d60aec36a65bd
#
_entry.id   315a3275293a7e2e7b9d60aec36a65bd
#
_cell.length_a   1.000
_cell.length_b   1.000
_cell.length_c   1.000
_cell.angle_alpha   90.00
_cell.angle_beta   90.00
_cell.angle_gamma   90.00
#
_symmetry.space_group_name_H-M   'P 1'
#
loop_
_entity.id
_entity.type
_entity.pdbx_description
1 polymer ?
#
loop_
_entity_poly.entity_id
_entity_poly.type
_entity_poly.pdbx_seq_one_letter_code
_entity_poly.pdbx_strand_id
1 'polypeptide(L)'
;MTGDHRLSATTYVVLGLVSIRPMTGYELAAYAERSIGNFFPLTRSHIYSELDRLGRLGLLEATEIAQQNAPTKRVYEITPDGSDELRRWLGDAVMKEERSRSLFLVRIFFGDRTSPEHLAALLDEFESAARARRDRLAAVVDMLADRPASVFRRSTAMFGLRREQANLDWVAEVRPMLLAASAAGARTPCQVG
;
A
#
# COMPACT_ATOMS: atom_id res chain seq x y z
N MET A 1 20.32 -11.88 -28.28
CA MET A 1 19.45 -10.67 -28.16
C MET A 1 18.61 -10.86 -26.88
N THR A 2 19.18 -10.53 -25.73
CA THR A 2 18.50 -10.58 -24.44
C THR A 2 17.76 -9.27 -24.27
N GLY A 3 16.47 -9.27 -24.65
CA GLY A 3 15.57 -8.15 -24.33
C GLY A 3 15.51 -8.02 -22.82
N ASP A 4 15.81 -6.84 -22.33
CA ASP A 4 15.64 -6.45 -20.93
C ASP A 4 14.13 -6.48 -20.57
N HIS A 5 13.60 -7.70 -20.36
CA HIS A 5 12.24 -7.92 -19.86
C HIS A 5 12.21 -7.70 -18.34
N ARG A 6 12.54 -6.48 -17.93
CA ARG A 6 12.33 -6.07 -16.55
C ARG A 6 10.84 -6.20 -16.21
N LEU A 7 10.54 -7.12 -15.30
CA LEU A 7 9.18 -7.29 -14.79
C LEU A 7 8.72 -6.01 -14.08
N SER A 8 7.40 -5.78 -14.01
CA SER A 8 6.87 -4.61 -13.28
C SER A 8 7.06 -4.78 -11.78
N ALA A 9 7.04 -3.68 -11.03
CA ALA A 9 7.06 -3.73 -9.57
C ALA A 9 5.90 -4.59 -9.02
N THR A 10 4.72 -4.50 -9.63
CA THR A 10 3.55 -5.33 -9.27
C THR A 10 3.83 -6.82 -9.45
N THR A 11 4.50 -7.20 -10.54
CA THR A 11 4.88 -8.59 -10.83
C THR A 11 5.83 -9.13 -9.75
N TYR A 12 6.87 -8.36 -9.39
CA TYR A 12 7.80 -8.75 -8.33
C TYR A 12 7.14 -8.83 -6.95
N VAL A 13 6.21 -7.94 -6.65
CA VAL A 13 5.45 -7.98 -5.40
C VAL A 13 4.61 -9.24 -5.32
N VAL A 14 3.89 -9.62 -6.38
CA VAL A 14 3.09 -10.87 -6.41
C VAL A 14 4.00 -12.09 -6.30
N LEU A 15 5.13 -12.13 -7.02
CA LEU A 15 6.13 -13.20 -6.92
C LEU A 15 6.67 -13.33 -5.48
N GLY A 16 7.00 -12.20 -4.84
CA GLY A 16 7.46 -12.16 -3.45
C GLY A 16 6.41 -12.64 -2.45
N LEU A 17 5.13 -12.34 -2.67
CA LEU A 17 4.05 -12.85 -1.82
C LEU A 17 3.90 -14.37 -1.93
N VAL A 18 3.96 -14.94 -3.15
CA VAL A 18 3.87 -16.38 -3.36
C VAL A 18 5.09 -17.11 -2.79
N SER A 19 6.28 -16.48 -2.76
CA SER A 19 7.48 -17.08 -2.19
C SER A 19 7.40 -17.37 -0.68
N ILE A 20 6.43 -16.79 0.03
CA ILE A 20 6.28 -16.96 1.48
C ILE A 20 5.77 -18.37 1.82
N ARG A 21 4.81 -18.88 1.07
CA ARG A 21 4.25 -20.22 1.11
C ARG A 21 3.30 -20.44 -0.08
N PRO A 22 3.00 -21.68 -0.45
CA PRO A 22 1.96 -21.95 -1.43
C PRO A 22 0.59 -21.37 -0.99
N MET A 23 -0.11 -20.70 -1.93
CA MET A 23 -1.40 -20.04 -1.66
C MET A 23 -2.31 -20.10 -2.90
N THR A 24 -3.61 -20.09 -2.65
CA THR A 24 -4.59 -19.77 -3.70
C THR A 24 -4.61 -18.28 -4.02
N GLY A 25 -5.12 -17.90 -5.19
CA GLY A 25 -5.27 -16.48 -5.54
C GLY A 25 -6.12 -15.69 -4.54
N TYR A 26 -7.15 -16.33 -3.96
CA TYR A 26 -7.97 -15.72 -2.92
C TYR A 26 -7.19 -15.48 -1.62
N GLU A 27 -6.45 -16.48 -1.14
CA GLU A 27 -5.60 -16.37 0.06
C GLU A 27 -4.51 -15.33 -0.14
N LEU A 28 -3.90 -15.29 -1.35
CA LEU A 28 -2.89 -14.30 -1.71
C LEU A 28 -3.45 -12.88 -1.66
N ALA A 29 -4.64 -12.64 -2.21
CA ALA A 29 -5.28 -11.34 -2.19
C ALA A 29 -5.57 -10.88 -0.75
N ALA A 30 -6.13 -11.76 0.08
CA ALA A 30 -6.39 -11.47 1.48
C ALA A 30 -5.09 -11.26 2.28
N TYR A 31 -4.03 -11.98 1.94
CA TYR A 31 -2.73 -11.81 2.58
C TYR A 31 -2.05 -10.49 2.16
N ALA A 32 -2.09 -10.14 0.87
CA ALA A 32 -1.55 -8.89 0.34
C ALA A 32 -2.19 -7.67 1.02
N GLU A 33 -3.53 -7.65 1.12
CA GLU A 33 -4.27 -6.58 1.78
C GLU A 33 -3.81 -6.34 3.23
N ARG A 34 -3.64 -7.43 4.00
CA ARG A 34 -3.24 -7.35 5.42
C ARG A 34 -1.77 -7.05 5.65
N SER A 35 -0.89 -7.42 4.69
CA SER A 35 0.57 -7.32 4.88
C SER A 35 1.19 -6.08 4.26
N ILE A 36 0.93 -5.85 2.98
CA ILE A 36 1.55 -4.77 2.19
C ILE A 36 0.55 -3.68 1.75
N GLY A 37 -0.74 -3.89 1.94
CA GLY A 37 -1.81 -3.00 1.45
C GLY A 37 -1.70 -1.56 1.93
N ASN A 38 -1.02 -1.31 3.06
CA ASN A 38 -0.81 0.06 3.56
C ASN A 38 0.17 0.89 2.70
N PHE A 39 1.11 0.26 1.95
CA PHE A 39 2.12 0.95 1.15
C PHE A 39 2.16 0.48 -0.30
N PHE A 40 1.61 -0.68 -0.63
CA PHE A 40 1.50 -1.20 -1.98
C PHE A 40 0.13 -1.89 -2.19
N PRO A 41 -0.96 -1.10 -2.34
CA PRO A 41 -2.30 -1.66 -2.50
C PRO A 41 -2.44 -2.38 -3.86
N LEU A 42 -2.96 -3.62 -3.80
CA LEU A 42 -3.23 -4.45 -4.98
C LEU A 42 -4.71 -4.78 -5.04
N THR A 43 -5.30 -4.66 -6.23
CA THR A 43 -6.65 -5.19 -6.47
C THR A 43 -6.59 -6.69 -6.73
N ARG A 44 -7.70 -7.40 -6.47
CA ARG A 44 -7.80 -8.82 -6.81
C ARG A 44 -7.53 -9.07 -8.30
N SER A 45 -8.04 -8.22 -9.17
CA SER A 45 -7.82 -8.31 -10.61
C SER A 45 -6.33 -8.24 -10.96
N HIS A 46 -5.58 -7.31 -10.36
CA HIS A 46 -4.13 -7.23 -10.56
C HIS A 46 -3.43 -8.51 -10.13
N ILE A 47 -3.80 -9.07 -8.97
CA ILE A 47 -3.18 -10.30 -8.46
C ILE A 47 -3.40 -11.46 -9.42
N TYR A 48 -4.64 -11.69 -9.88
CA TYR A 48 -4.94 -12.80 -10.79
C TYR A 48 -4.24 -12.63 -12.15
N SER A 49 -4.19 -11.41 -12.70
CA SER A 49 -3.47 -11.11 -13.94
C SER A 49 -1.97 -11.41 -13.82
N GLU A 50 -1.36 -11.06 -12.68
CA GLU A 50 0.07 -11.31 -12.45
C GLU A 50 0.35 -12.80 -12.16
N LEU A 51 -0.53 -13.52 -11.48
CA LEU A 51 -0.41 -14.97 -11.31
C LEU A 51 -0.39 -15.71 -12.65
N ASP A 52 -1.30 -15.35 -13.55
CA ASP A 52 -1.33 -15.93 -14.90
C ASP A 52 -0.09 -15.56 -15.72
N ARG A 53 0.38 -14.32 -15.60
CA ARG A 53 1.61 -13.86 -16.25
C ARG A 53 2.84 -14.63 -15.75
N LEU A 54 3.00 -14.72 -14.43
CA LEU A 54 4.12 -15.41 -13.78
C LEU A 54 4.12 -16.91 -14.11
N GLY A 55 2.95 -17.54 -14.18
CA GLY A 55 2.82 -18.92 -14.63
C GLY A 55 3.29 -19.12 -16.07
N ARG A 56 2.89 -18.23 -17.00
CA ARG A 56 3.35 -18.28 -18.41
C ARG A 56 4.85 -18.05 -18.56
N LEU A 57 5.47 -17.33 -17.62
CA LEU A 57 6.93 -17.11 -17.60
C LEU A 57 7.68 -18.25 -16.91
N GLY A 58 6.99 -19.27 -16.39
CA GLY A 58 7.62 -20.38 -15.66
C GLY A 58 8.16 -19.99 -14.28
N LEU A 59 7.81 -18.81 -13.75
CA LEU A 59 8.26 -18.33 -12.45
C LEU A 59 7.36 -18.81 -11.29
N LEU A 60 6.15 -19.28 -11.61
CA LEU A 60 5.23 -19.95 -10.70
C LEU A 60 4.73 -21.24 -11.34
N GLU A 61 4.45 -22.22 -10.48
CA GLU A 61 3.67 -23.41 -10.79
C GLU A 61 2.29 -23.31 -10.16
N ALA A 62 1.29 -23.89 -10.84
CA ALA A 62 -0.07 -23.94 -10.36
C ALA A 62 -0.55 -25.38 -10.29
N THR A 63 -0.89 -25.87 -9.10
CA THR A 63 -1.46 -27.18 -8.87
C THR A 63 -2.96 -27.09 -8.63
N GLU A 64 -3.72 -27.86 -9.39
CA GLU A 64 -5.17 -27.98 -9.20
C GLU A 64 -5.49 -29.05 -8.16
N ILE A 65 -6.20 -28.65 -7.12
CA ILE A 65 -6.63 -29.54 -6.04
C ILE A 65 -8.15 -29.74 -6.15
N ALA A 66 -8.58 -30.95 -6.50
CA ALA A 66 -9.98 -31.32 -6.52
C ALA A 66 -10.56 -31.28 -5.09
N GLN A 67 -11.73 -30.68 -4.93
CA GLN A 67 -12.45 -30.63 -3.65
C GLN A 67 -13.74 -31.41 -3.78
N GLN A 68 -14.09 -32.17 -2.73
CA GLN A 68 -15.42 -32.80 -2.63
C GLN A 68 -16.45 -31.70 -2.36
N ASN A 69 -17.42 -31.54 -3.26
CA ASN A 69 -18.52 -30.56 -3.17
C ASN A 69 -18.15 -29.07 -3.29
N ALA A 70 -16.98 -28.72 -3.84
CA ALA A 70 -16.59 -27.34 -4.11
C ALA A 70 -15.79 -27.24 -5.43
N PRO A 71 -15.72 -26.07 -6.07
CA PRO A 71 -14.89 -25.86 -7.27
C PRO A 71 -13.43 -26.22 -7.04
N THR A 72 -12.78 -26.74 -8.07
CA THR A 72 -11.33 -27.05 -8.06
C THR A 72 -10.53 -25.85 -7.57
N LYS A 73 -9.64 -26.08 -6.63
CA LYS A 73 -8.80 -25.07 -6.00
C LYS A 73 -7.45 -25.01 -6.71
N ARG A 74 -7.02 -23.82 -7.16
CA ARG A 74 -5.74 -23.62 -7.79
C ARG A 74 -4.77 -23.02 -6.79
N VAL A 75 -3.69 -23.74 -6.45
CA VAL A 75 -2.64 -23.33 -5.52
C VAL A 75 -1.40 -22.99 -6.32
N TYR A 76 -0.82 -21.83 -6.05
CA TYR A 76 0.38 -21.32 -6.71
C TYR A 76 1.58 -21.45 -5.79
N GLU A 77 2.71 -21.87 -6.38
CA GLU A 77 3.99 -22.03 -5.72
C GLU A 77 5.10 -21.43 -6.58
N ILE A 78 6.12 -20.86 -5.94
CA ILE A 78 7.25 -20.27 -6.64
C ILE A 78 8.17 -21.39 -7.16
N THR A 79 8.63 -21.28 -8.42
CA THR A 79 9.63 -22.18 -8.99
C THR A 79 11.07 -21.81 -8.56
N PRO A 80 12.07 -22.68 -8.76
CA PRO A 80 13.47 -22.32 -8.60
C PRO A 80 13.86 -21.08 -9.42
N ASP A 81 13.44 -20.99 -10.69
CA ASP A 81 13.69 -19.84 -11.56
C ASP A 81 13.03 -18.58 -11.03
N GLY A 82 11.80 -18.71 -10.51
CA GLY A 82 11.09 -17.60 -9.84
C GLY A 82 11.82 -17.10 -8.60
N SER A 83 12.38 -18.02 -7.81
CA SER A 83 13.17 -17.68 -6.61
C SER A 83 14.47 -16.95 -6.97
N ASP A 84 15.14 -17.36 -8.04
CA ASP A 84 16.36 -16.71 -8.52
C ASP A 84 16.06 -15.32 -9.10
N GLU A 85 14.97 -15.18 -9.85
CA GLU A 85 14.50 -13.91 -10.37
C GLU A 85 14.17 -12.92 -9.24
N LEU A 86 13.43 -13.38 -8.20
CA LEU A 86 13.10 -12.56 -7.04
C LEU A 86 14.36 -12.13 -6.29
N ARG A 87 15.32 -13.04 -6.10
CA ARG A 87 16.59 -12.74 -5.42
C ARG A 87 17.41 -11.72 -6.19
N ARG A 88 17.45 -11.83 -7.52
CA ARG A 88 18.12 -10.86 -8.40
C ARG A 88 17.51 -9.48 -8.26
N TRP A 89 16.18 -9.36 -8.30
CA TRP A 89 15.48 -8.09 -8.15
C TRP A 89 15.71 -7.46 -6.78
N LEU A 90 15.66 -8.24 -5.70
CA LEU A 90 15.93 -7.77 -4.34
C LEU A 90 17.38 -7.28 -4.15
N GLY A 91 18.32 -7.83 -4.92
CA GLY A 91 19.72 -7.40 -4.91
C GLY A 91 20.02 -6.18 -5.79
N ASP A 92 19.07 -5.74 -6.63
CA ASP A 92 19.24 -4.54 -7.46
C ASP A 92 19.11 -3.27 -6.61
N ALA A 93 20.23 -2.59 -6.39
CA ALA A 93 20.33 -1.41 -5.53
C ALA A 93 19.72 -0.12 -6.13
N VAL A 94 19.16 -0.18 -7.33
CA VAL A 94 18.60 1.01 -8.00
C VAL A 94 17.24 1.34 -7.42
N MET A 95 17.21 2.22 -6.43
CA MET A 95 15.97 2.85 -5.95
C MET A 95 15.59 4.01 -6.86
N LYS A 96 14.45 3.89 -7.55
CA LYS A 96 13.83 5.04 -8.21
C LYS A 96 13.02 5.82 -7.19
N GLU A 97 13.14 7.15 -7.25
CA GLU A 97 12.30 8.03 -6.41
C GLU A 97 10.81 7.77 -6.70
N GLU A 98 10.08 7.33 -5.68
CA GLU A 98 8.63 7.15 -5.77
C GLU A 98 7.93 8.48 -5.47
N ARG A 99 7.34 9.08 -6.52
CA ARG A 99 6.53 10.29 -6.35
C ARG A 99 5.11 9.91 -5.94
N SER A 100 4.77 10.15 -4.69
CA SER A 100 3.40 10.00 -4.19
C SER A 100 2.52 11.15 -4.67
N ARG A 101 1.32 10.82 -5.19
CA ARG A 101 0.27 11.80 -5.53
C ARG A 101 -0.77 11.81 -4.41
N SER A 102 -0.92 12.94 -3.73
CA SER A 102 -1.92 13.12 -2.68
C SER A 102 -2.96 14.15 -3.09
N LEU A 103 -4.16 13.69 -3.43
CA LEU A 103 -5.29 14.60 -3.70
C LEU A 103 -5.71 15.39 -2.45
N PHE A 104 -5.50 14.85 -1.27
CA PHE A 104 -5.71 15.56 -0.02
C PHE A 104 -4.82 16.80 0.06
N LEU A 105 -3.49 16.67 -0.18
CA LEU A 105 -2.58 17.81 -0.16
C LEU A 105 -2.89 18.82 -1.26
N VAL A 106 -3.36 18.38 -2.44
CA VAL A 106 -3.85 19.29 -3.49
C VAL A 106 -5.04 20.11 -2.99
N ARG A 107 -6.00 19.50 -2.28
CA ARG A 107 -7.14 20.23 -1.70
C ARG A 107 -6.71 21.20 -0.60
N ILE A 108 -5.74 20.83 0.23
CA ILE A 108 -5.16 21.75 1.22
C ILE A 108 -4.46 22.92 0.54
N PHE A 109 -3.68 22.67 -0.52
CA PHE A 109 -2.96 23.72 -1.26
C PHE A 109 -3.89 24.80 -1.84
N PHE A 110 -5.09 24.41 -2.27
CA PHE A 110 -6.11 25.32 -2.77
C PHE A 110 -7.23 25.60 -1.72
N GLY A 111 -6.94 25.39 -0.44
CA GLY A 111 -7.92 25.50 0.64
C GLY A 111 -8.49 26.91 0.86
N ASP A 112 -7.82 27.96 0.35
CA ASP A 112 -8.30 29.34 0.30
C ASP A 112 -9.52 29.53 -0.62
N ARG A 113 -9.81 28.54 -1.48
CA ARG A 113 -10.94 28.53 -2.42
C ARG A 113 -12.17 27.80 -1.91
N THR A 114 -12.15 27.32 -0.66
CA THR A 114 -13.28 26.61 -0.04
C THR A 114 -13.71 27.25 1.27
N SER A 115 -14.88 26.86 1.80
CA SER A 115 -15.35 27.40 3.08
C SER A 115 -14.58 26.80 4.26
N PRO A 116 -14.49 27.50 5.40
CA PRO A 116 -13.87 26.99 6.62
C PRO A 116 -14.48 25.66 7.08
N GLU A 117 -15.79 25.48 6.92
CA GLU A 117 -16.52 24.27 7.31
C GLU A 117 -16.10 23.07 6.46
N HIS A 118 -15.98 23.26 5.14
CA HIS A 118 -15.50 22.20 4.23
C HIS A 118 -14.04 21.84 4.51
N LEU A 119 -13.21 22.83 4.81
CA LEU A 119 -11.80 22.60 5.16
C LEU A 119 -11.69 21.82 6.49
N ALA A 120 -12.49 22.19 7.49
CA ALA A 120 -12.55 21.47 8.76
C ALA A 120 -12.97 20.00 8.56
N ALA A 121 -14.05 19.76 7.80
CA ALA A 121 -14.52 18.41 7.49
C ALA A 121 -13.47 17.58 6.74
N LEU A 122 -12.72 18.17 5.80
CA LEU A 122 -11.62 17.50 5.09
C LEU A 122 -10.49 17.08 6.05
N LEU A 123 -10.14 17.95 6.99
CA LEU A 123 -9.12 17.67 8.01
C LEU A 123 -9.59 16.58 8.98
N ASP A 124 -10.89 16.60 9.39
CA ASP A 124 -11.48 15.59 10.27
C ASP A 124 -11.49 14.20 9.62
N GLU A 125 -11.87 14.12 8.34
CA GLU A 125 -11.84 12.86 7.59
C GLU A 125 -10.42 12.29 7.48
N PHE A 126 -9.44 13.15 7.13
CA PHE A 126 -8.05 12.73 7.03
C PHE A 126 -7.48 12.26 8.38
N GLU A 127 -7.73 13.02 9.46
CA GLU A 127 -7.31 12.69 10.82
C GLU A 127 -7.91 11.35 11.28
N SER A 128 -9.22 11.17 11.09
CA SER A 128 -9.93 9.94 11.46
C SER A 128 -9.35 8.72 10.72
N ALA A 129 -9.13 8.86 9.41
CA ALA A 129 -8.54 7.80 8.61
C ALA A 129 -7.08 7.49 9.01
N ALA A 130 -6.27 8.51 9.30
CA ALA A 130 -4.89 8.35 9.77
C ALA A 130 -4.85 7.66 11.14
N ARG A 131 -5.72 8.02 12.07
CA ARG A 131 -5.87 7.41 13.40
C ARG A 131 -6.21 5.92 13.29
N ALA A 132 -7.22 5.59 12.47
CA ALA A 132 -7.61 4.20 12.24
C ALA A 132 -6.50 3.35 11.60
N ARG A 133 -5.72 3.92 10.66
CA ARG A 133 -4.55 3.23 10.08
C ARG A 133 -3.43 3.05 11.09
N ARG A 134 -3.12 4.08 11.90
CA ARG A 134 -2.13 4.01 12.96
C ARG A 134 -2.45 2.89 13.94
N ASP A 135 -3.69 2.80 14.42
CA ASP A 135 -4.10 1.81 15.42
C ASP A 135 -4.00 0.37 14.87
N ARG A 136 -4.40 0.16 13.62
CA ARG A 136 -4.20 -1.14 12.95
C ARG A 136 -2.71 -1.52 12.83
N LEU A 137 -1.85 -0.56 12.48
CA LEU A 137 -0.42 -0.79 12.33
C LEU A 137 0.26 -1.04 13.68
N ALA A 138 -0.15 -0.35 14.74
CA ALA A 138 0.31 -0.59 16.10
C ALA A 138 0.03 -2.04 16.52
N ALA A 139 -1.20 -2.51 16.32
CA ALA A 139 -1.57 -3.89 16.61
C ALA A 139 -0.72 -4.91 15.82
N VAL A 140 -0.39 -4.62 14.55
CA VAL A 140 0.50 -5.48 13.75
C VAL A 140 1.92 -5.48 14.29
N VAL A 141 2.47 -4.32 14.66
CA VAL A 141 3.81 -4.20 15.26
C VAL A 141 3.91 -5.01 16.56
N ASP A 142 2.88 -4.92 17.41
CA ASP A 142 2.83 -5.64 18.69
C ASP A 142 2.70 -7.17 18.46
N MET A 143 1.81 -7.59 17.56
CA MET A 143 1.64 -9.00 17.21
C MET A 143 2.93 -9.65 16.69
N LEU A 144 3.81 -8.87 16.05
CA LEU A 144 5.06 -9.34 15.45
C LEU A 144 6.27 -9.16 16.39
N ALA A 145 6.11 -8.58 17.58
CA ALA A 145 7.22 -8.20 18.47
C ALA A 145 8.10 -9.40 18.86
N ASP A 146 7.48 -10.51 19.25
CA ASP A 146 8.17 -11.69 19.78
C ASP A 146 8.47 -12.75 18.69
N ARG A 147 8.48 -12.36 17.40
CA ARG A 147 8.69 -13.27 16.28
C ARG A 147 9.97 -12.91 15.51
N PRO A 148 11.13 -13.49 15.81
CA PRO A 148 12.41 -13.16 15.15
C PRO A 148 12.33 -13.28 13.61
N ALA A 149 11.63 -14.28 13.07
CA ALA A 149 11.44 -14.46 11.62
C ALA A 149 10.58 -13.37 10.97
N SER A 150 9.98 -12.47 11.77
CA SER A 150 9.08 -11.40 11.30
C SER A 150 9.73 -10.02 11.30
N VAL A 151 11.04 -9.90 11.57
CA VAL A 151 11.73 -8.61 11.71
C VAL A 151 11.52 -7.69 10.50
N PHE A 152 11.61 -8.20 9.28
CA PHE A 152 11.40 -7.40 8.07
C PHE A 152 9.95 -6.90 7.93
N ARG A 153 8.96 -7.76 8.20
CA ARG A 153 7.53 -7.39 8.17
C ARG A 153 7.21 -6.39 9.27
N ARG A 154 7.77 -6.58 10.46
CA ARG A 154 7.63 -5.64 11.58
C ARG A 154 8.23 -4.28 11.22
N SER A 155 9.40 -4.24 10.58
CA SER A 155 10.05 -2.99 10.16
C SER A 155 9.21 -2.20 9.16
N THR A 156 8.56 -2.85 8.19
CA THR A 156 7.65 -2.17 7.25
C THR A 156 6.38 -1.66 7.96
N ALA A 157 5.82 -2.41 8.91
CA ALA A 157 4.69 -1.95 9.72
C ALA A 157 5.06 -0.76 10.61
N MET A 158 6.26 -0.78 11.20
CA MET A 158 6.79 0.36 12.00
C MET A 158 6.97 1.61 11.15
N PHE A 159 7.44 1.48 9.90
CA PHE A 159 7.52 2.62 8.98
C PHE A 159 6.13 3.24 8.73
N GLY A 160 5.14 2.40 8.43
CA GLY A 160 3.76 2.86 8.25
C GLY A 160 3.18 3.52 9.52
N LEU A 161 3.42 2.94 10.69
CA LEU A 161 2.99 3.48 11.99
C LEU A 161 3.58 4.89 12.22
N ARG A 162 4.88 5.07 11.97
CA ARG A 162 5.54 6.37 12.10
C ARG A 162 5.01 7.40 11.13
N ARG A 163 4.72 7.00 9.90
CA ARG A 163 4.13 7.88 8.89
C ARG A 163 2.73 8.36 9.29
N GLU A 164 1.87 7.46 9.80
CA GLU A 164 0.53 7.87 10.25
C GLU A 164 0.59 8.75 11.50
N GLN A 165 1.54 8.52 12.41
CA GLN A 165 1.76 9.42 13.53
C GLN A 165 2.19 10.82 13.06
N ALA A 166 3.13 10.91 12.12
CA ALA A 166 3.54 12.20 11.54
C ALA A 166 2.37 12.92 10.83
N ASN A 167 1.46 12.19 10.17
CA ASN A 167 0.24 12.77 9.60
C ASN A 167 -0.67 13.38 10.68
N LEU A 168 -0.83 12.72 11.82
CA LEU A 168 -1.65 13.23 12.94
C LEU A 168 -1.02 14.45 13.59
N ASP A 169 0.29 14.42 13.81
CA ASP A 169 1.05 15.54 14.39
C ASP A 169 0.97 16.76 13.46
N TRP A 170 1.10 16.56 12.16
CA TRP A 170 0.95 17.60 11.14
C TRP A 170 -0.46 18.20 11.15
N VAL A 171 -1.53 17.39 11.20
CA VAL A 171 -2.91 17.91 11.27
C VAL A 171 -3.12 18.76 12.52
N ALA A 172 -2.61 18.30 13.68
CA ALA A 172 -2.72 19.05 14.94
C ALA A 172 -2.03 20.42 14.85
N GLU A 173 -0.87 20.48 14.18
CA GLU A 173 -0.10 21.71 13.97
C GLU A 173 -0.81 22.69 13.01
N VAL A 174 -1.25 22.19 11.83
CA VAL A 174 -1.73 23.09 10.76
C VAL A 174 -3.18 23.47 10.87
N ARG A 175 -4.02 22.66 11.54
CA ARG A 175 -5.46 22.90 11.66
C ARG A 175 -5.81 24.32 12.14
N PRO A 176 -5.27 24.84 13.25
CA PRO A 176 -5.62 26.19 13.72
C PRO A 176 -5.19 27.26 12.71
N MET A 177 -4.04 27.12 12.05
CA MET A 177 -3.56 28.08 11.06
C MET A 177 -4.45 28.10 9.81
N LEU A 178 -4.80 26.94 9.28
CA LEU A 178 -5.61 26.83 8.07
C LEU A 178 -7.03 27.33 8.27
N LEU A 179 -7.66 27.02 9.40
CA LEU A 179 -9.02 27.49 9.71
C LEU A 179 -9.04 29.01 9.97
N ALA A 180 -8.04 29.57 10.63
CA ALA A 180 -7.92 31.00 10.82
C ALA A 180 -7.73 31.73 9.48
N ALA A 181 -6.88 31.23 8.59
CA ALA A 181 -6.64 31.80 7.26
C ALA A 181 -7.90 31.74 6.38
N SER A 182 -8.61 30.61 6.37
CA SER A 182 -9.84 30.43 5.61
C SER A 182 -10.96 31.38 6.11
N ALA A 183 -11.11 31.55 7.43
CA ALA A 183 -12.07 32.48 8.02
C ALA A 183 -11.73 33.96 7.72
N ALA A 184 -10.46 34.31 7.60
CA ALA A 184 -10.02 35.66 7.22
C ALA A 184 -10.31 35.94 5.74
N GLY A 185 -10.03 34.99 4.85
CA GLY A 185 -10.30 35.09 3.41
C GLY A 185 -11.79 35.21 3.07
N ALA A 186 -12.66 34.51 3.83
CA ALA A 186 -14.11 34.62 3.67
C ALA A 186 -14.67 36.00 4.00
N ARG A 187 -13.94 36.85 4.74
CA ARG A 187 -14.37 38.22 5.12
C ARG A 187 -13.89 39.29 4.13
N THR A 188 -13.05 38.97 3.16
CA THR A 188 -12.60 39.92 2.14
C THR A 188 -13.41 39.68 0.87
N PRO A 189 -14.46 40.52 0.56
CA PRO A 189 -15.11 40.40 -0.73
C PRO A 189 -14.12 40.72 -1.82
N CYS A 190 -14.10 39.90 -2.85
CA CYS A 190 -13.29 40.07 -4.04
C CYS A 190 -13.59 41.45 -4.64
N GLN A 191 -12.73 42.44 -4.38
CA GLN A 191 -12.79 43.70 -5.13
C GLN A 191 -12.23 43.38 -6.53
N VAL A 192 -13.16 43.12 -7.45
CA VAL A 192 -12.90 43.10 -8.86
C VAL A 192 -12.72 44.57 -9.27
N GLY A 193 -11.48 44.97 -9.47
CA GLY A 193 -11.10 46.20 -10.18
C GLY A 193 -10.82 45.89 -11.62
#